data_9df2daee8f5ead8840444e722e4a8a17
#
_entry.id   9df2daee8f5ead8840444e722e4a8a17
#
_cell.length_a   1.000
_cell.length_b   1.000
_cell.length_c   1.000
_cell.angle_alpha   90.00
_cell.angle_beta   90.00
_cell.angle_gamma   90.00
#
_symmetry.space_group_name_H-M   'P 1'
#
loop_
_entity.id
_entity.type
_entity.pdbx_description
1 polymer ?
#
loop_
_entity_poly.entity_id
_entity_poly.type
_entity_poly.pdbx_seq_one_letter_code
_entity_poly.pdbx_strand_id
1 'polypeptide(L)'
;MNTKKVVVLALHDELESAYPPLNVAVGAASSGADVILAFSRKGVNILDQKYIPIPSDGIEYLSNALADFNAPSINDLLEIAVESGVKFYVVDLDIKDHTQFKYPAEQVSIKWLLNEAVSADLFVHF
;
A
#
# COMPACT_ATOMS: atom_id res chain seq x y z
N MET A 1 -1.12 -20.39 18.73
CA MET A 1 -2.10 -19.51 18.08
C MET A 1 -1.69 -19.22 16.66
N ASN A 2 -2.63 -19.35 15.75
CA ASN A 2 -2.34 -19.09 14.34
C ASN A 2 -2.40 -17.59 14.05
N THR A 3 -1.29 -17.05 13.54
CA THR A 3 -1.27 -15.68 13.07
C THR A 3 -2.09 -15.59 11.79
N LYS A 4 -2.97 -14.60 11.70
CA LYS A 4 -3.73 -14.35 10.49
C LYS A 4 -2.82 -13.75 9.44
N LYS A 5 -3.09 -14.09 8.19
CA LYS A 5 -2.36 -13.58 7.03
C LYS A 5 -3.29 -12.71 6.19
N VAL A 6 -2.86 -11.50 5.93
CA VAL A 6 -3.62 -10.53 5.15
C VAL A 6 -2.77 -10.09 3.96
N VAL A 7 -3.35 -10.17 2.76
CA VAL A 7 -2.72 -9.71 1.53
C VAL A 7 -3.52 -8.54 0.99
N VAL A 8 -2.85 -7.41 0.79
CA VAL A 8 -3.44 -6.18 0.27
C VAL A 8 -2.74 -5.83 -1.03
N LEU A 9 -3.52 -5.51 -2.07
CA LEU A 9 -2.99 -5.13 -3.38
C LEU A 9 -3.44 -3.72 -3.73
N ALA A 10 -2.48 -2.81 -3.92
CA ALA A 10 -2.72 -1.41 -4.29
C ALA A 10 -2.46 -1.23 -5.78
N LEU A 11 -3.49 -0.79 -6.52
CA LEU A 11 -3.46 -0.69 -7.98
C LEU A 11 -3.53 0.76 -8.49
N HIS A 12 -3.83 1.71 -7.64
CA HIS A 12 -4.07 3.10 -8.01
C HIS A 12 -3.28 4.06 -7.12
N ASP A 13 -3.00 5.26 -7.64
CA ASP A 13 -2.14 6.22 -6.96
C ASP A 13 -2.81 7.57 -6.66
N GLU A 14 -4.09 7.76 -7.01
CA GLU A 14 -4.81 8.97 -6.61
C GLU A 14 -4.92 9.02 -5.07
N LEU A 15 -5.00 10.22 -4.52
CA LEU A 15 -5.04 10.42 -3.07
C LEU A 15 -6.10 9.54 -2.40
N GLU A 16 -7.34 9.55 -2.91
CA GLU A 16 -8.43 8.77 -2.33
C GLU A 16 -8.22 7.26 -2.47
N SER A 17 -7.42 6.83 -3.43
CA SER A 17 -7.17 5.41 -3.69
C SER A 17 -5.96 4.87 -2.94
N ALA A 18 -5.06 5.75 -2.50
CA ALA A 18 -3.87 5.34 -1.77
C ALA A 18 -4.16 5.08 -0.29
N TYR A 19 -5.15 5.76 0.29
CA TYR A 19 -5.48 5.60 1.70
C TYR A 19 -6.02 4.21 2.06
N PRO A 20 -7.03 3.65 1.36
CA PRO A 20 -7.62 2.38 1.77
C PRO A 20 -6.62 1.23 1.91
N PRO A 21 -5.74 0.96 0.94
CA PRO A 21 -4.81 -0.16 1.10
C PRO A 21 -3.84 0.05 2.27
N LEU A 22 -3.39 1.28 2.49
CA LEU A 22 -2.48 1.59 3.60
C LEU A 22 -3.20 1.47 4.95
N ASN A 23 -4.43 1.97 5.03
CA ASN A 23 -5.22 1.87 6.26
C ASN A 23 -5.50 0.41 6.62
N VAL A 24 -5.85 -0.42 5.65
CA VAL A 24 -6.10 -1.84 5.88
C VAL A 24 -4.82 -2.54 6.32
N ALA A 25 -3.70 -2.27 5.65
CA ALA A 25 -2.43 -2.89 5.99
C ALA A 25 -1.99 -2.53 7.41
N VAL A 26 -2.05 -1.26 7.77
CA VAL A 26 -1.67 -0.78 9.11
C VAL A 26 -2.62 -1.35 10.16
N GLY A 27 -3.92 -1.33 9.90
CA GLY A 27 -4.90 -1.87 10.84
C GLY A 27 -4.73 -3.35 11.08
N ALA A 28 -4.50 -4.12 10.03
CA ALA A 28 -4.26 -5.55 10.15
C ALA A 28 -2.98 -5.85 10.92
N ALA A 29 -1.90 -5.12 10.63
CA ALA A 29 -0.63 -5.27 11.35
C ALA A 29 -0.79 -4.93 12.84
N SER A 30 -1.53 -3.88 13.15
CA SER A 30 -1.81 -3.49 14.53
C SER A 30 -2.58 -4.57 15.29
N SER A 31 -3.37 -5.37 14.58
CA SER A 31 -4.12 -6.48 15.16
C SER A 31 -3.30 -7.76 15.28
N GLY A 32 -2.03 -7.73 14.90
CA GLY A 32 -1.12 -8.87 15.01
C GLY A 32 -1.09 -9.75 13.76
N ALA A 33 -1.70 -9.35 12.68
CA ALA A 33 -1.66 -10.12 11.45
C ALA A 33 -0.30 -10.01 10.75
N ASP A 34 0.03 -11.04 9.97
CA ASP A 34 1.16 -11.01 9.05
C ASP A 34 0.64 -10.37 7.74
N VAL A 35 1.19 -9.23 7.36
CA VAL A 35 0.64 -8.42 6.28
C VAL A 35 1.61 -8.31 5.12
N ILE A 36 1.11 -8.65 3.93
CA ILE A 36 1.77 -8.42 2.65
C ILE A 36 1.05 -7.26 1.98
N LEU A 37 1.77 -6.19 1.68
CA LEU A 37 1.25 -5.07 0.91
C LEU A 37 1.97 -5.02 -0.43
N ALA A 38 1.25 -5.37 -1.48
CA ALA A 38 1.76 -5.42 -2.84
C ALA A 38 1.27 -4.23 -3.64
N PHE A 39 2.15 -3.68 -4.46
CA PHE A 39 1.85 -2.55 -5.34
C PHE A 39 2.01 -3.00 -6.78
N SER A 40 1.05 -2.65 -7.61
CA SER A 40 1.07 -2.96 -9.03
C SER A 40 0.47 -1.81 -9.82
N ARG A 41 0.76 -1.76 -11.12
CA ARG A 41 0.24 -0.72 -12.02
C ARG A 41 0.60 0.67 -11.47
N LYS A 42 -0.37 1.58 -11.40
CA LYS A 42 -0.16 2.93 -10.86
C LYS A 42 0.13 2.92 -9.36
N GLY A 43 -0.30 1.87 -8.65
CA GLY A 43 -0.01 1.76 -7.22
C GLY A 43 1.48 1.77 -6.89
N VAL A 44 2.34 1.34 -7.82
CA VAL A 44 3.79 1.38 -7.64
C VAL A 44 4.29 2.82 -7.40
N ASN A 45 3.62 3.81 -7.96
CA ASN A 45 3.99 5.21 -7.79
C ASN A 45 3.95 5.68 -6.34
N ILE A 46 3.13 5.03 -5.50
CA ILE A 46 3.04 5.37 -4.08
C ILE A 46 4.38 5.21 -3.37
N LEU A 47 5.22 4.29 -3.82
CA LEU A 47 6.53 4.04 -3.24
C LEU A 47 7.60 5.00 -3.72
N ASP A 48 7.36 5.75 -4.78
CA ASP A 48 8.36 6.65 -5.37
C ASP A 48 8.62 7.82 -4.43
N GLN A 49 9.90 8.20 -4.29
CA GLN A 49 10.32 9.34 -3.47
C GLN A 49 9.67 10.65 -3.90
N LYS A 50 9.33 10.75 -5.18
CA LYS A 50 8.72 11.95 -5.75
C LYS A 50 7.19 11.89 -5.78
N TYR A 51 6.61 10.86 -5.20
CA TYR A 51 5.16 10.69 -5.20
C TYR A 51 4.48 11.87 -4.50
N ILE A 52 3.52 12.47 -5.17
CA ILE A 52 2.66 13.50 -4.61
C ILE A 52 1.23 12.99 -4.75
N PRO A 53 0.53 12.74 -3.62
CA PRO A 53 -0.86 12.27 -3.70
C PRO A 53 -1.76 13.39 -4.19
N ILE A 54 -2.42 13.15 -5.33
CA ILE A 54 -3.30 14.12 -5.97
C ILE A 54 -4.69 13.51 -6.04
N PRO A 55 -5.74 14.22 -5.54
CA PRO A 55 -7.11 13.73 -5.67
C PRO A 55 -7.54 13.67 -7.13
N SER A 56 -8.48 12.78 -7.42
CA SER A 56 -9.11 12.73 -8.74
C SER A 56 -9.88 14.02 -9.03
N ASP A 57 -10.10 14.30 -10.32
CA ASP A 57 -10.88 15.46 -10.75
C ASP A 57 -12.27 15.42 -10.11
N GLY A 58 -12.72 16.57 -9.63
CA GLY A 58 -14.02 16.71 -8.98
C GLY A 58 -14.01 16.56 -7.47
N ILE A 59 -12.92 16.04 -6.88
CA ILE A 59 -12.79 15.90 -5.43
C ILE A 59 -11.51 16.55 -4.90
N GLU A 60 -11.09 17.64 -5.54
CA GLU A 60 -9.86 18.35 -5.16
C GLU A 60 -9.90 18.88 -3.72
N TYR A 61 -11.11 19.09 -3.17
CA TYR A 61 -11.29 19.53 -1.79
C TYR A 61 -10.77 18.49 -0.77
N LEU A 62 -10.56 17.25 -1.19
CA LEU A 62 -10.21 16.16 -0.28
C LEU A 62 -8.90 16.43 0.47
N SER A 63 -7.91 17.00 -0.19
CA SER A 63 -6.62 17.33 0.44
C SER A 63 -6.81 18.26 1.64
N ASN A 64 -7.63 19.31 1.50
CA ASN A 64 -7.90 20.23 2.57
C ASN A 64 -8.76 19.59 3.67
N ALA A 65 -9.74 18.78 3.29
CA ALA A 65 -10.57 18.08 4.26
C ALA A 65 -9.76 17.13 5.13
N LEU A 66 -8.83 16.39 4.54
CA LEU A 66 -7.95 15.49 5.30
C LEU A 66 -7.06 16.27 6.26
N ALA A 67 -6.49 17.39 5.82
CA ALA A 67 -5.67 18.25 6.66
C ALA A 67 -6.49 18.82 7.84
N ASP A 68 -7.72 19.24 7.58
CA ASP A 68 -8.61 19.80 8.61
C ASP A 68 -8.96 18.77 9.69
N PHE A 69 -9.01 17.49 9.32
CA PHE A 69 -9.28 16.42 10.28
C PHE A 69 -8.00 15.82 10.87
N ASN A 70 -6.83 16.40 10.60
CA ASN A 70 -5.54 15.89 11.07
C ASN A 70 -5.31 14.43 10.68
N ALA A 71 -5.79 14.03 9.50
CA ALA A 71 -5.57 12.68 9.01
C ALA A 71 -4.06 12.45 8.78
N PRO A 72 -3.53 11.26 9.08
CA PRO A 72 -2.13 10.96 8.77
C PRO A 72 -1.92 11.05 7.25
N SER A 73 -0.76 11.55 6.85
CA SER A 73 -0.41 11.61 5.43
C SER A 73 -0.14 10.21 4.88
N ILE A 74 -0.11 10.08 3.55
CA ILE A 74 0.29 8.83 2.92
C ILE A 74 1.70 8.44 3.37
N ASN A 75 2.62 9.40 3.47
CA ASN A 75 3.98 9.13 3.94
C ASN A 75 4.00 8.64 5.38
N ASP A 76 3.16 9.23 6.24
CA ASP A 76 3.05 8.78 7.63
C ASP A 76 2.55 7.33 7.69
N LEU A 77 1.57 6.98 6.88
CA LEU A 77 1.03 5.62 6.84
C LEU A 77 2.05 4.62 6.32
N LEU A 78 2.84 4.99 5.31
CA LEU A 78 3.92 4.13 4.83
C LEU A 78 4.95 3.87 5.93
N GLU A 79 5.34 4.90 6.65
CA GLU A 79 6.30 4.77 7.75
C GLU A 79 5.74 3.88 8.86
N ILE A 80 4.49 4.11 9.25
CA ILE A 80 3.83 3.27 10.26
C ILE A 80 3.76 1.81 9.80
N ALA A 81 3.45 1.59 8.52
CA ALA A 81 3.39 0.24 7.97
C ALA A 81 4.74 -0.47 8.08
N VAL A 82 5.83 0.21 7.70
CA VAL A 82 7.19 -0.36 7.84
C VAL A 82 7.50 -0.68 9.28
N GLU A 83 7.24 0.26 10.18
CA GLU A 83 7.50 0.08 11.62
C GLU A 83 6.66 -1.04 12.23
N SER A 84 5.48 -1.29 11.67
CA SER A 84 4.58 -2.35 12.12
C SER A 84 4.89 -3.72 11.53
N GLY A 85 5.91 -3.81 10.68
CA GLY A 85 6.35 -5.08 10.09
C GLY A 85 5.62 -5.46 8.81
N VAL A 86 4.88 -4.55 8.19
CA VAL A 86 4.26 -4.79 6.88
C VAL A 86 5.35 -4.96 5.84
N LYS A 87 5.25 -6.02 5.04
CA LYS A 87 6.22 -6.30 3.97
C LYS A 87 5.71 -5.73 2.66
N PHE A 88 6.57 -4.95 1.99
CA PHE A 88 6.24 -4.31 0.71
C PHE A 88 6.77 -5.13 -0.46
N TYR A 89 5.91 -5.30 -1.48
CA TYR A 89 6.25 -6.00 -2.71
C TYR A 89 5.79 -5.20 -3.92
N VAL A 90 6.49 -5.36 -5.03
CA VAL A 90 6.11 -4.77 -6.31
C VAL A 90 5.80 -5.91 -7.28
N VAL A 91 4.59 -5.89 -7.83
CA VAL A 91 4.11 -6.90 -8.77
C VAL A 91 3.99 -6.23 -10.13
N ASP A 92 5.05 -6.22 -10.90
CA ASP A 92 5.01 -5.67 -12.24
C ASP A 92 6.18 -6.16 -13.07
N LEU A 93 5.95 -6.27 -14.39
CA LEU A 93 6.99 -6.56 -15.36
C LEU A 93 7.68 -5.29 -15.86
N ASP A 94 6.97 -4.16 -15.88
CA ASP A 94 7.50 -2.88 -16.33
C ASP A 94 8.04 -2.09 -15.14
N ILE A 95 9.15 -2.56 -14.60
CA ILE A 95 9.61 -2.06 -13.34
C ILE A 95 10.42 -0.79 -13.50
N LYS A 96 10.01 0.20 -12.73
CA LYS A 96 10.80 1.39 -12.55
C LYS A 96 11.99 1.10 -11.68
N ASP A 97 12.99 1.96 -11.77
CA ASP A 97 14.18 1.88 -10.96
C ASP A 97 13.83 1.90 -9.46
N HIS A 98 14.04 0.80 -8.77
CA HIS A 98 13.77 0.65 -7.34
C HIS A 98 14.60 1.59 -6.47
N THR A 99 15.68 2.18 -7.01
CA THR A 99 16.48 3.15 -6.26
C THR A 99 15.70 4.43 -5.96
N GLN A 100 14.57 4.64 -6.64
CA GLN A 100 13.71 5.80 -6.43
C GLN A 100 12.65 5.57 -5.35
N PHE A 101 12.60 4.38 -4.77
CA PHE A 101 11.60 4.07 -3.74
C PHE A 101 12.04 4.58 -2.37
N LYS A 102 11.08 5.05 -1.59
CA LYS A 102 11.32 5.52 -0.21
C LYS A 102 11.68 4.38 0.73
N TYR A 103 11.09 3.22 0.50
CA TYR A 103 11.27 2.04 1.34
C TYR A 103 11.57 0.83 0.47
N PRO A 104 12.35 -0.13 0.97
CA PRO A 104 12.63 -1.34 0.21
C PRO A 104 11.35 -2.10 -0.12
N ALA A 105 11.25 -2.57 -1.35
CA ALA A 105 10.16 -3.42 -1.81
C ALA A 105 10.76 -4.52 -2.68
N GLU A 106 10.35 -5.76 -2.43
CA GLU A 106 10.82 -6.89 -3.21
C GLU A 106 9.97 -7.06 -4.46
N GLN A 107 10.61 -7.31 -5.59
CA GLN A 107 9.91 -7.59 -6.82
C GLN A 107 9.45 -9.03 -6.86
N VAL A 108 8.17 -9.25 -7.18
CA VAL A 108 7.57 -10.57 -7.23
C VAL A 108 6.74 -10.73 -8.49
N SER A 109 6.51 -11.99 -8.88
CA SER A 109 5.62 -12.30 -10.00
C SER A 109 4.17 -12.27 -9.55
N ILE A 110 3.26 -12.13 -10.50
CA ILE A 110 1.83 -12.25 -10.21
C ILE A 110 1.49 -13.65 -9.69
N LYS A 111 2.19 -14.67 -10.18
CA LYS A 111 1.99 -16.04 -9.71
C LYS A 111 2.33 -16.16 -8.22
N TRP A 112 3.42 -15.55 -7.80
CA TRP A 112 3.79 -15.53 -6.38
C TRP A 112 2.68 -14.88 -5.55
N LEU A 113 2.20 -13.73 -6.00
CA LEU A 113 1.15 -13.02 -5.28
C LEU A 113 -0.13 -13.85 -5.19
N LEU A 114 -0.53 -14.47 -6.28
CA LEU A 114 -1.73 -15.33 -6.30
C LEU A 114 -1.58 -16.50 -5.33
N ASN A 115 -0.42 -17.12 -5.25
CA ASN A 115 -0.17 -18.18 -4.29
C ASN A 115 -0.31 -17.68 -2.85
N GLU A 116 0.20 -16.48 -2.57
CA GLU A 116 0.06 -15.88 -1.25
C GLU A 116 -1.40 -15.53 -0.95
N ALA A 117 -2.11 -15.03 -1.95
CA ALA A 117 -3.52 -14.67 -1.78
C ALA A 117 -4.41 -15.91 -1.51
N VAL A 118 -4.12 -17.03 -2.17
CA VAL A 118 -4.89 -18.26 -1.97
C VAL A 118 -4.77 -18.77 -0.54
N SER A 119 -3.61 -18.61 0.09
CA SER A 119 -3.39 -19.06 1.45
C SER A 119 -3.70 -17.98 2.50
N ALA A 120 -4.12 -16.80 2.09
CA ALA A 120 -4.43 -15.72 3.01
C ALA A 120 -5.79 -15.92 3.68
N ASP A 121 -5.90 -15.42 4.90
CA ASP A 121 -7.19 -15.31 5.60
C ASP A 121 -8.04 -14.22 5.01
N LEU A 122 -7.39 -13.16 4.48
CA LEU A 122 -8.06 -12.06 3.81
C LEU A 122 -7.19 -11.58 2.66
N PHE A 123 -7.77 -11.45 1.48
CA PHE A 123 -7.17 -10.80 0.34
C PHE A 123 -8.08 -9.68 -0.14
N VAL A 124 -7.57 -8.47 -0.21
CA VAL A 124 -8.31 -7.29 -0.69
C VAL A 124 -7.46 -6.52 -1.68
N HIS A 125 -8.13 -5.86 -2.61
CA HIS A 125 -7.44 -4.99 -3.57
C HIS A 125 -8.18 -3.66 -3.72
N PHE A 126 -7.41 -2.66 -4.10
CA PHE A 126 -7.91 -1.29 -4.22
C PHE A 126 -7.36 -0.61 -5.46
#